data_f38caaa0331ad8d4b8eb220043622db8
#
_entry.id   f38caaa0331ad8d4b8eb220043622db8
#
_cell.length_a   1.000
_cell.length_b   1.000
_cell.length_c   1.000
_cell.angle_alpha   90.00
_cell.angle_beta   90.00
_cell.angle_gamma   90.00
#
_symmetry.space_group_name_H-M   'P 1'
#
loop_
_entity.id
_entity.type
_entity.pdbx_description
1 polymer ?
#
loop_
_entity_poly.entity_id
_entity_poly.type
_entity_poly.pdbx_seq_one_letter_code
_entity_poly.pdbx_strand_id
1 'polypeptide(L)'
;VPKPRAKDRRKPAPEWSRLVDVSRMGRLEHRLEIKANAEERAALARRFDLVALGELAAALVLKKRGDGVVEMTGRWHARLAQRCVVTLEPVPAELGDDVRLFFGGAANASADPLDDEGWPEPVEDGVIDAGEAVAQLMGVALDPYPRAPDVPAP
;
A
#
# COMPACT_ATOMS: atom_id res chain seq x y z
N VAL A 1 -8.65 -2.86 35.44
CA VAL A 1 -8.00 -2.46 34.18
C VAL A 1 -8.57 -3.31 33.05
N PRO A 2 -9.21 -2.68 32.07
CA PRO A 2 -9.72 -3.45 30.95
C PRO A 2 -8.58 -4.15 30.22
N LYS A 3 -8.81 -5.42 29.93
CA LYS A 3 -7.81 -6.17 29.16
C LYS A 3 -7.82 -5.66 27.73
N PRO A 4 -6.65 -5.54 27.08
CA PRO A 4 -6.61 -5.23 25.67
C PRO A 4 -7.42 -6.28 24.90
N ARG A 5 -8.13 -5.85 23.91
CA ARG A 5 -8.88 -6.77 23.06
C ARG A 5 -7.91 -7.70 22.35
N ALA A 6 -8.34 -8.95 22.13
CA ALA A 6 -7.47 -9.93 21.47
C ALA A 6 -7.01 -9.46 20.10
N LYS A 7 -7.86 -8.73 19.36
CA LYS A 7 -7.47 -8.19 18.05
C LYS A 7 -6.36 -7.13 18.16
N ASP A 8 -6.33 -6.37 19.26
CA ASP A 8 -5.30 -5.35 19.44
C ASP A 8 -3.93 -5.98 19.65
N ARG A 9 -3.89 -7.18 20.21
CA ARG A 9 -2.66 -7.93 20.39
C ARG A 9 -2.19 -8.62 19.12
N ARG A 10 -3.12 -8.96 18.22
CA ARG A 10 -2.84 -9.74 17.01
C ARG A 10 -2.41 -8.88 15.84
N LYS A 11 -2.82 -7.64 15.82
CA LYS A 11 -2.52 -6.72 14.73
C LYS A 11 -1.65 -5.59 15.24
N PRO A 12 -0.34 -5.69 15.05
CA PRO A 12 0.52 -4.54 15.35
C PRO A 12 0.11 -3.36 14.48
N ALA A 13 0.35 -2.15 14.98
CA ALA A 13 0.06 -0.95 14.21
C ALA A 13 0.84 -0.99 12.89
N PRO A 14 0.20 -0.62 11.76
CA PRO A 14 0.91 -0.53 10.49
C PRO A 14 2.04 0.49 10.56
N GLU A 15 3.09 0.25 9.82
CA GLU A 15 4.24 1.15 9.76
C GLU A 15 3.87 2.50 9.18
N TRP A 16 2.91 2.51 8.28
CA TRP A 16 2.40 3.73 7.64
C TRP A 16 0.89 3.61 7.49
N SER A 17 0.17 4.42 8.22
CA SER A 17 -1.29 4.36 8.25
C SER A 17 -1.88 5.72 7.85
N ARG A 18 -2.81 5.69 6.91
CA ARG A 18 -3.59 6.85 6.49
C ARG A 18 -5.03 6.40 6.32
N LEU A 19 -5.79 6.52 7.41
CA LEU A 19 -7.15 6.00 7.46
C LEU A 19 -8.12 6.94 6.75
N VAL A 20 -9.00 6.36 5.94
CA VAL A 20 -10.07 7.08 5.25
C VAL A 20 -11.39 6.44 5.64
N ASP A 21 -12.29 7.24 6.20
CA ASP A 21 -13.63 6.77 6.54
C ASP A 21 -14.50 6.85 5.29
N VAL A 22 -14.75 5.70 4.67
CA VAL A 22 -15.52 5.62 3.44
C VAL A 22 -17.01 5.42 3.71
N SER A 23 -17.40 5.15 4.96
CA SER A 23 -18.82 4.99 5.30
C SER A 23 -19.60 6.28 5.12
N ARG A 24 -18.92 7.42 5.25
CA ARG A 24 -19.53 8.74 5.11
C ARG A 24 -19.26 9.39 3.77
N MET A 25 -18.58 8.70 2.87
CA MET A 25 -18.32 9.22 1.55
C MET A 25 -19.62 9.34 0.75
N GLY A 26 -19.85 10.53 0.21
CA GLY A 26 -20.91 10.72 -0.76
C GLY A 26 -20.49 10.29 -2.16
N ARG A 27 -21.23 10.76 -3.17
CA ARG A 27 -20.93 10.45 -4.56
C ARG A 27 -19.77 11.23 -5.14
N LEU A 28 -19.31 12.25 -4.44
CA LEU A 28 -18.21 13.08 -4.89
C LEU A 28 -16.88 12.34 -4.70
N GLU A 29 -15.96 12.61 -5.60
CA GLU A 29 -14.61 12.07 -5.49
C GLU A 29 -13.91 12.64 -4.27
N HIS A 30 -13.18 11.80 -3.58
CA HIS A 30 -12.33 12.20 -2.45
C HIS A 30 -10.88 12.13 -2.89
N ARG A 31 -10.21 13.28 -2.98
CA ARG A 31 -8.82 13.36 -3.37
C ARG A 31 -7.94 13.35 -2.13
N LEU A 32 -6.84 12.61 -2.21
CA LEU A 32 -5.98 12.37 -1.07
C LEU A 32 -4.52 12.33 -1.52
N GLU A 33 -3.70 13.14 -0.88
CA GLU A 33 -2.25 13.05 -1.07
C GLU A 33 -1.66 12.55 0.24
N ILE A 34 -0.88 11.47 0.17
CA ILE A 34 -0.25 10.88 1.33
C ILE A 34 1.25 10.76 1.12
N LYS A 35 1.99 10.95 2.21
CA LYS A 35 3.44 10.89 2.18
C LYS A 35 3.94 10.31 3.50
N ALA A 36 4.83 9.34 3.42
CA ALA A 36 5.42 8.75 4.61
C ALA A 36 6.45 9.70 5.20
N ASN A 37 6.37 9.92 6.51
CA ASN A 37 7.37 10.70 7.23
C ASN A 37 8.63 9.85 7.50
N ALA A 38 9.64 10.46 8.11
CA ALA A 38 10.93 9.78 8.32
C ALA A 38 10.81 8.53 9.18
N GLU A 39 10.01 8.58 10.24
CA GLU A 39 9.80 7.42 11.12
C GLU A 39 9.06 6.30 10.39
N GLU A 40 8.04 6.66 9.62
CA GLU A 40 7.27 5.72 8.84
C GLU A 40 8.15 5.07 7.77
N ARG A 41 8.98 5.85 7.10
CA ARG A 41 9.91 5.31 6.11
C ARG A 41 10.92 4.34 6.74
N ALA A 42 11.44 4.68 7.92
CA ALA A 42 12.37 3.79 8.61
C ALA A 42 11.69 2.46 8.99
N ALA A 43 10.45 2.51 9.45
CA ALA A 43 9.71 1.30 9.80
C ALA A 43 9.42 0.44 8.56
N LEU A 44 9.06 1.07 7.45
CA LEU A 44 8.83 0.36 6.19
C LEU A 44 10.12 -0.24 5.64
N ALA A 45 11.24 0.47 5.77
CA ALA A 45 12.53 -0.06 5.36
C ALA A 45 12.87 -1.34 6.12
N ARG A 46 12.57 -1.39 7.42
CA ARG A 46 12.75 -2.62 8.20
C ARG A 46 11.82 -3.73 7.75
N ARG A 47 10.55 -3.41 7.51
CA ARG A 47 9.56 -4.40 7.08
C ARG A 47 9.95 -5.06 5.75
N PHE A 48 10.45 -4.29 4.80
CA PHE A 48 10.77 -4.77 3.46
C PHE A 48 12.26 -5.02 3.25
N ASP A 49 13.04 -4.96 4.30
CA ASP A 49 14.50 -5.20 4.27
C ASP A 49 15.20 -4.29 3.25
N LEU A 50 14.86 -3.02 3.28
CA LEU A 50 15.49 -2.02 2.43
C LEU A 50 16.70 -1.42 3.13
N VAL A 51 17.73 -1.08 2.36
CA VAL A 51 18.86 -0.31 2.88
C VAL A 51 18.40 1.08 3.27
N ALA A 52 17.54 1.69 2.46
CA ALA A 52 17.01 3.00 2.71
C ALA A 52 15.68 3.17 1.98
N LEU A 53 14.82 4.01 2.55
CA LEU A 53 13.60 4.47 1.90
C LEU A 53 13.58 5.98 2.06
N GLY A 54 13.99 6.68 1.00
CA GLY A 54 14.13 8.14 1.03
C GLY A 54 12.82 8.87 0.77
N GLU A 55 11.90 8.25 0.06
CA GLU A 55 10.61 8.85 -0.24
C GLU A 55 9.58 7.76 -0.54
N LEU A 56 8.36 7.98 -0.07
CA LEU A 56 7.20 7.18 -0.46
C LEU A 56 5.99 8.08 -0.37
N ALA A 57 5.31 8.25 -1.48
CA ALA A 57 4.16 9.14 -1.58
C ALA A 57 3.17 8.62 -2.60
N ALA A 58 1.93 9.05 -2.48
CA ALA A 58 0.89 8.71 -3.45
C ALA A 58 -0.12 9.83 -3.56
N ALA A 59 -0.61 10.05 -4.77
CA ALA A 59 -1.76 10.91 -5.04
C ALA A 59 -2.91 9.99 -5.44
N LEU A 60 -3.98 9.99 -4.67
CA LEU A 60 -5.06 9.02 -4.78
C LEU A 60 -6.41 9.74 -4.96
N VAL A 61 -7.31 9.05 -5.65
CA VAL A 61 -8.70 9.48 -5.77
C VAL A 61 -9.57 8.29 -5.37
N LEU A 62 -10.46 8.50 -4.41
CA LEU A 62 -11.42 7.49 -3.99
C LEU A 62 -12.80 7.88 -4.50
N LYS A 63 -13.49 6.93 -5.10
CA LYS A 63 -14.81 7.13 -5.65
C LYS A 63 -15.71 5.97 -5.26
N LYS A 64 -16.86 6.30 -4.69
CA LYS A 64 -17.84 5.28 -4.30
C LYS A 64 -18.75 4.97 -5.46
N ARG A 65 -18.82 3.70 -5.84
CA ARG A 65 -19.67 3.22 -6.92
C ARG A 65 -21.09 2.99 -6.41
N GLY A 66 -22.02 2.81 -7.37
CA GLY A 66 -23.42 2.55 -7.03
C GLY A 66 -23.65 1.24 -6.29
N ASP A 67 -22.74 0.26 -6.43
CA ASP A 67 -22.79 -1.02 -5.73
C ASP A 67 -22.17 -0.97 -4.33
N GLY A 68 -21.72 0.21 -3.89
CA GLY A 68 -21.07 0.38 -2.60
C GLY A 68 -19.58 0.09 -2.60
N VAL A 69 -19.02 -0.38 -3.70
CA VAL A 69 -17.59 -0.58 -3.84
C VAL A 69 -16.89 0.77 -3.96
N VAL A 70 -15.78 0.94 -3.23
CA VAL A 70 -14.94 2.13 -3.34
C VAL A 70 -13.78 1.83 -4.27
N GLU A 71 -13.64 2.60 -5.33
CA GLU A 71 -12.52 2.50 -6.25
C GLU A 71 -11.47 3.53 -5.85
N MET A 72 -10.24 3.06 -5.67
CA MET A 72 -9.08 3.90 -5.39
C MET A 72 -8.17 3.90 -6.61
N THR A 73 -7.99 5.06 -7.21
CA THR A 73 -7.10 5.23 -8.36
C THR A 73 -6.07 6.30 -8.04
N GLY A 74 -5.03 6.34 -8.85
CA GLY A 74 -3.98 7.35 -8.69
C GLY A 74 -2.63 6.80 -9.07
N ARG A 75 -1.60 7.31 -8.39
CA ARG A 75 -0.23 6.91 -8.65
C ARG A 75 0.59 7.01 -7.38
N TRP A 76 1.43 6.01 -7.15
CA TRP A 76 2.40 6.04 -6.07
C TRP A 76 3.81 6.13 -6.63
N HIS A 77 4.73 6.63 -5.82
CA HIS A 77 6.15 6.60 -6.18
C HIS A 77 7.00 6.48 -4.91
N ALA A 78 8.19 5.92 -5.10
CA ALA A 78 9.15 5.73 -4.02
C ALA A 78 10.57 5.90 -4.55
N ARG A 79 11.44 6.40 -3.67
CA ARG A 79 12.87 6.41 -3.88
C ARG A 79 13.50 5.59 -2.77
N LEU A 80 14.21 4.54 -3.13
CA LEU A 80 14.70 3.57 -2.17
C LEU A 80 16.00 2.94 -2.63
N ALA A 81 16.61 2.15 -1.76
CA ALA A 81 17.76 1.33 -2.10
C ALA A 81 17.57 -0.06 -1.50
N GLN A 82 17.77 -1.07 -2.34
CA GLN A 82 17.80 -2.45 -1.92
C GLN A 82 19.25 -2.92 -1.83
N ARG A 83 19.45 -4.06 -1.19
CA ARG A 83 20.80 -4.63 -1.05
C ARG A 83 21.09 -5.56 -2.21
N CYS A 84 22.21 -5.35 -2.91
CA CYS A 84 22.64 -6.27 -3.96
C CYS A 84 22.84 -7.67 -3.39
N VAL A 85 22.26 -8.67 -4.05
CA VAL A 85 22.34 -10.05 -3.55
C VAL A 85 23.74 -10.65 -3.69
N VAL A 86 24.60 -10.03 -4.48
CA VAL A 86 25.97 -10.52 -4.72
C VAL A 86 26.98 -9.76 -3.85
N THR A 87 26.96 -8.43 -3.90
CA THR A 87 27.98 -7.60 -3.25
C THR A 87 27.54 -7.03 -1.91
N LEU A 88 26.24 -7.10 -1.60
CA LEU A 88 25.62 -6.49 -0.42
C LEU A 88 25.62 -4.97 -0.43
N GLU A 89 26.05 -4.36 -1.52
CA GLU A 89 26.06 -2.91 -1.68
C GLU A 89 24.64 -2.39 -1.95
N PRO A 90 24.36 -1.12 -1.59
CA PRO A 90 23.06 -0.53 -1.90
C PRO A 90 22.83 -0.42 -3.41
N VAL A 91 21.63 -0.75 -3.85
CA VAL A 91 21.17 -0.58 -5.24
C VAL A 91 20.03 0.43 -5.19
N PRO A 92 20.30 1.69 -5.55
CA PRO A 92 19.24 2.71 -5.56
C PRO A 92 18.28 2.50 -6.70
N ALA A 93 17.01 2.84 -6.47
CA ALA A 93 15.98 2.75 -7.48
C ALA A 93 14.87 3.76 -7.21
N GLU A 94 14.24 4.19 -8.28
CA GLU A 94 12.99 4.93 -8.21
C GLU A 94 11.91 4.04 -8.79
N LEU A 95 10.87 3.80 -7.99
CA LEU A 95 9.75 2.95 -8.37
C LEU A 95 8.47 3.77 -8.36
N GLY A 96 7.52 3.34 -9.13
CA GLY A 96 6.21 3.95 -9.15
C GLY A 96 5.31 3.25 -10.15
N ASP A 97 4.03 3.37 -9.93
CA ASP A 97 3.05 2.77 -10.83
C ASP A 97 1.68 3.39 -10.57
N ASP A 98 0.76 3.11 -11.47
CA ASP A 98 -0.63 3.48 -11.29
C ASP A 98 -1.26 2.64 -10.20
N VAL A 99 -2.19 3.25 -9.49
CA VAL A 99 -2.98 2.58 -8.45
C VAL A 99 -4.39 2.34 -8.98
N ARG A 100 -4.87 1.13 -8.82
CA ARG A 100 -6.26 0.78 -9.08
C ARG A 100 -6.66 -0.35 -8.15
N LEU A 101 -7.35 0.01 -7.07
CA LEU A 101 -7.78 -0.94 -6.05
C LEU A 101 -9.27 -0.76 -5.79
N PHE A 102 -9.90 -1.82 -5.34
CA PHE A 102 -11.33 -1.85 -5.04
C PHE A 102 -11.53 -2.34 -3.61
N PHE A 103 -12.44 -1.68 -2.90
CA PHE A 103 -12.67 -1.97 -1.48
C PHE A 103 -14.16 -2.10 -1.20
N GLY A 104 -14.51 -3.09 -0.39
CA GLY A 104 -15.83 -3.19 0.22
C GLY A 104 -16.95 -3.52 -0.75
N GLY A 105 -18.17 -3.16 -0.32
CA GLY A 105 -19.37 -3.36 -1.10
C GLY A 105 -20.07 -4.67 -0.77
N ALA A 106 -21.42 -4.64 -0.76
CA ALA A 106 -22.23 -5.83 -0.51
C ALA A 106 -22.14 -6.86 -1.63
N ALA A 107 -21.68 -6.44 -2.81
CA ALA A 107 -21.55 -7.31 -3.98
C ALA A 107 -20.32 -8.23 -3.93
N ASN A 108 -19.47 -8.11 -2.92
CA ASN A 108 -18.25 -8.90 -2.83
C ASN A 108 -18.51 -10.39 -2.91
N ALA A 109 -19.59 -10.85 -2.28
CA ALA A 109 -19.92 -12.27 -2.25
C ALA A 109 -20.28 -12.84 -3.62
N SER A 110 -20.69 -11.98 -4.56
CA SER A 110 -21.07 -12.39 -5.91
C SER A 110 -20.09 -11.93 -6.98
N ALA A 111 -18.93 -11.39 -6.57
CA ALA A 111 -17.91 -10.94 -7.52
C ALA A 111 -17.39 -12.13 -8.34
N ASP A 112 -17.30 -11.95 -9.65
CA ASP A 112 -16.74 -12.96 -10.53
C ASP A 112 -15.22 -12.93 -10.44
N PRO A 113 -14.58 -14.04 -10.06
CA PRO A 113 -13.11 -14.06 -9.96
C PRO A 113 -12.42 -13.88 -11.31
N LEU A 114 -13.14 -14.00 -12.40
CA LEU A 114 -12.59 -13.77 -13.75
C LEU A 114 -12.75 -12.33 -14.21
N ASP A 115 -13.38 -11.48 -13.41
CA ASP A 115 -13.52 -10.06 -13.72
C ASP A 115 -12.15 -9.40 -13.72
N ASP A 116 -11.88 -8.59 -14.75
CA ASP A 116 -10.62 -7.84 -14.88
C ASP A 116 -10.37 -6.87 -13.74
N GLU A 117 -11.43 -6.45 -13.05
CA GLU A 117 -11.32 -5.54 -11.91
C GLU A 117 -10.74 -6.22 -10.66
N GLY A 118 -10.73 -7.56 -10.63
CA GLY A 118 -10.26 -8.30 -9.48
C GLY A 118 -11.24 -8.29 -8.31
N TRP A 119 -10.83 -8.90 -7.21
CA TRP A 119 -11.66 -9.00 -6.00
C TRP A 119 -11.51 -7.74 -5.16
N PRO A 120 -12.62 -7.11 -4.75
CA PRO A 120 -12.54 -6.01 -3.80
C PRO A 120 -11.99 -6.48 -2.45
N GLU A 121 -11.16 -5.66 -1.86
CA GLU A 121 -10.65 -5.89 -0.52
C GLU A 121 -11.74 -5.62 0.52
N PRO A 122 -11.81 -6.39 1.61
CA PRO A 122 -12.81 -6.12 2.64
C PRO A 122 -12.55 -4.78 3.32
N VAL A 123 -13.64 -4.11 3.69
CA VAL A 123 -13.58 -2.86 4.46
C VAL A 123 -14.05 -3.19 5.87
N GLU A 124 -13.18 -2.94 6.86
CA GLU A 124 -13.52 -3.13 8.26
C GLU A 124 -13.99 -1.80 8.85
N ASP A 125 -15.17 -1.82 9.46
CA ASP A 125 -15.75 -0.66 10.15
C ASP A 125 -15.88 0.59 9.25
N GLY A 126 -16.00 0.40 7.95
CA GLY A 126 -16.13 1.51 7.01
C GLY A 126 -14.86 2.32 6.82
N VAL A 127 -13.70 1.76 7.13
CA VAL A 127 -12.42 2.46 7.08
C VAL A 127 -11.45 1.73 6.15
N ILE A 128 -10.79 2.48 5.29
CA ILE A 128 -9.71 2.00 4.42
C ILE A 128 -8.41 2.62 4.90
N ASP A 129 -7.35 1.82 4.97
CA ASP A 129 -6.01 2.33 5.26
C ASP A 129 -5.25 2.52 3.95
N ALA A 130 -5.24 3.75 3.46
CA ALA A 130 -4.59 4.07 2.19
C ALA A 130 -3.07 3.92 2.28
N GLY A 131 -2.47 4.22 3.43
CA GLY A 131 -1.03 4.05 3.65
C GLY A 131 -0.61 2.60 3.53
N GLU A 132 -1.32 1.71 4.22
CA GLU A 132 -1.01 0.27 4.16
C GLU A 132 -1.21 -0.27 2.74
N ALA A 133 -2.26 0.16 2.05
CA ALA A 133 -2.51 -0.27 0.68
C ALA A 133 -1.33 0.09 -0.25
N VAL A 134 -0.83 1.32 -0.16
CA VAL A 134 0.30 1.75 -0.98
C VAL A 134 1.59 1.03 -0.55
N ALA A 135 1.78 0.81 0.74
CA ALA A 135 2.95 0.05 1.23
C ALA A 135 2.99 -1.35 0.62
N GLN A 136 1.84 -2.02 0.53
CA GLN A 136 1.77 -3.34 -0.09
C GLN A 136 2.09 -3.28 -1.59
N LEU A 137 1.61 -2.27 -2.29
CA LEU A 137 1.93 -2.08 -3.70
C LEU A 137 3.43 -1.88 -3.92
N MET A 138 4.06 -1.08 -3.07
CA MET A 138 5.51 -0.92 -3.11
C MET A 138 6.23 -2.25 -2.88
N GLY A 139 5.80 -3.00 -1.87
CA GLY A 139 6.42 -4.29 -1.56
C GLY A 139 6.39 -5.26 -2.74
N VAL A 140 5.25 -5.31 -3.45
CA VAL A 140 5.11 -6.17 -4.63
C VAL A 140 6.00 -5.70 -5.78
N ALA A 141 6.27 -4.39 -5.87
CA ALA A 141 7.07 -3.82 -6.95
C ALA A 141 8.58 -3.94 -6.73
N LEU A 142 9.03 -4.34 -5.54
CA LEU A 142 10.45 -4.49 -5.26
C LEU A 142 11.08 -5.60 -6.10
N ASP A 143 12.35 -5.40 -6.45
CA ASP A 143 13.10 -6.42 -7.16
C ASP A 143 13.40 -7.57 -6.19
N PRO A 144 12.98 -8.81 -6.48
CA PRO A 144 13.29 -9.93 -5.60
C PRO A 144 14.78 -10.30 -5.55
N TYR A 145 15.55 -9.90 -6.57
CA TYR A 145 16.98 -10.21 -6.65
C TYR A 145 17.75 -8.97 -7.10
N PRO A 146 17.84 -7.94 -6.25
CA PRO A 146 18.49 -6.69 -6.66
C PRO A 146 19.98 -6.89 -6.94
N ARG A 147 20.47 -6.22 -7.99
CA ARG A 147 21.87 -6.30 -8.40
C ARG A 147 22.43 -4.94 -8.74
N ALA A 148 23.66 -4.72 -8.30
CA ALA A 148 24.38 -3.52 -8.71
C ALA A 148 24.63 -3.55 -10.23
N PRO A 149 24.70 -2.37 -10.88
CA PRO A 149 24.79 -2.31 -12.36
C PRO A 149 25.97 -3.04 -12.97
N ASP A 150 27.07 -3.16 -12.24
CA ASP A 150 28.30 -3.80 -12.73
C ASP A 150 28.39 -5.28 -12.37
N VAL A 151 27.37 -5.85 -11.76
CA VAL A 151 27.34 -7.28 -11.43
C VAL A 151 26.76 -8.05 -12.62
N PRO A 152 27.49 -9.04 -13.17
CA PRO A 152 26.98 -9.78 -14.31
C PRO A 152 25.73 -10.59 -13.95
N ALA A 153 24.88 -10.82 -14.94
CA ALA A 153 23.72 -11.67 -14.79
C ALA A 153 24.15 -13.12 -14.51
N PRO A 154 23.34 -13.89 -13.76
CA PRO A 154 23.66 -15.30 -13.47
C PRO A 154 23.64 -16.16 -14.71
#